data_179ea03a285b3abafd199466ec2dc410
#
_entry.id   179ea03a285b3abafd199466ec2dc410
#
_cell.length_a   1.000
_cell.length_b   1.000
_cell.length_c   1.000
_cell.angle_alpha   90.00
_cell.angle_beta   90.00
_cell.angle_gamma   90.00
#
_symmetry.space_group_name_H-M   'P 1'
#
loop_
_entity.id
_entity.type
_entity.pdbx_description
1 polymer ?
#
loop_
_entity_poly.entity_id
_entity_poly.type
_entity_poly.pdbx_seq_one_letter_code
_entity_poly.pdbx_strand_id
1 'polypeptide(L)'
;METHPDVAGISGFNSNSAIGITNGLRSSSADHDIKVTAMDIEPDNLELVESGDVDVIIGQKRAVFTYYAASMLYDINHSSITVNNLAKGAASVIPDTVYTGLITVNRENLYTYFPDMK
;
A
#
# COMPACT_ATOMS: atom_id res chain seq x y z
N MET A 1 10.98 21.63 -3.11
CA MET A 1 10.65 22.57 -2.05
C MET A 1 10.98 24.01 -2.40
N GLU A 2 12.07 24.30 -3.09
CA GLU A 2 12.35 25.66 -3.54
C GLU A 2 11.23 26.29 -4.40
N THR A 3 10.50 25.47 -5.14
CA THR A 3 9.37 25.89 -6.00
C THR A 3 8.02 25.92 -5.28
N HIS A 4 7.88 25.27 -4.14
CA HIS A 4 6.64 25.16 -3.36
C HIS A 4 6.95 25.29 -1.86
N PRO A 5 7.22 26.50 -1.37
CA PRO A 5 7.59 26.71 0.04
C PRO A 5 6.44 26.50 1.01
N ASP A 6 5.21 26.46 0.52
CA ASP A 6 3.96 26.31 1.26
C ASP A 6 3.37 24.88 1.22
N VAL A 7 4.14 23.88 0.76
CA VAL A 7 3.66 22.51 0.68
C VAL A 7 3.31 21.97 2.09
N ALA A 8 2.06 21.54 2.27
CA ALA A 8 1.56 21.04 3.55
C ALA A 8 1.67 19.52 3.70
N GLY A 9 1.83 18.79 2.60
CA GLY A 9 1.95 17.33 2.64
C GLY A 9 2.52 16.75 1.37
N ILE A 10 3.12 15.56 1.50
CA ILE A 10 3.72 14.80 0.41
C ILE A 10 3.22 13.36 0.47
N SER A 11 2.84 12.81 -0.68
CA SER A 11 2.40 11.43 -0.79
C SER A 11 3.31 10.63 -1.72
N GLY A 12 3.76 9.47 -1.27
CA GLY A 12 4.55 8.53 -2.05
C GLY A 12 3.77 7.28 -2.42
N PHE A 13 3.90 6.80 -3.66
CA PHE A 13 3.08 5.71 -4.21
C PHE A 13 3.86 4.43 -4.53
N ASN A 14 5.04 4.25 -3.95
CA ASN A 14 5.81 3.00 -4.04
C ASN A 14 6.57 2.73 -2.73
N SER A 15 7.11 1.51 -2.59
CA SER A 15 7.78 1.03 -1.38
C SER A 15 9.01 1.85 -0.95
N ASN A 16 9.70 2.51 -1.88
CA ASN A 16 10.88 3.32 -1.58
C ASN A 16 10.58 4.79 -1.34
N SER A 17 9.33 5.21 -1.57
CA SER A 17 8.94 6.62 -1.50
C SER A 17 9.05 7.20 -0.10
N ALA A 18 8.72 6.43 0.94
CA ALA A 18 8.85 6.87 2.33
C ALA A 18 10.27 7.34 2.64
N ILE A 19 11.25 6.50 2.33
CA ILE A 19 12.69 6.77 2.56
C ILE A 19 13.14 7.99 1.74
N GLY A 20 12.72 8.04 0.45
CA GLY A 20 13.09 9.16 -0.43
C GLY A 20 12.54 10.49 0.04
N ILE A 21 11.27 10.54 0.43
CA ILE A 21 10.60 11.73 0.96
C ILE A 21 11.27 12.18 2.26
N THR A 22 11.45 11.27 3.22
CA THR A 22 12.04 11.56 4.52
C THR A 22 13.47 12.11 4.39
N ASN A 23 14.29 11.50 3.54
CA ASN A 23 15.65 12.01 3.28
C ASN A 23 15.64 13.38 2.61
N GLY A 24 14.72 13.61 1.68
CA GLY A 24 14.52 14.90 1.05
C GLY A 24 14.10 15.99 2.05
N LEU A 25 13.15 15.66 2.96
CA LEU A 25 12.70 16.58 4.00
C LEU A 25 13.80 16.92 4.99
N ARG A 26 14.55 15.94 5.47
CA ARG A 26 15.69 16.15 6.38
C ARG A 26 16.80 17.02 5.77
N SER A 27 16.93 17.00 4.45
CA SER A 27 17.91 17.81 3.71
C SER A 27 17.38 19.18 3.32
N SER A 28 16.09 19.43 3.51
CA SER A 28 15.44 20.69 3.16
C SER A 28 15.52 21.72 4.28
N SER A 29 15.35 22.97 3.94
CA SER A 29 15.26 24.11 4.90
C SER A 29 13.80 24.41 5.28
N ALA A 30 12.87 23.45 5.10
CA ALA A 30 11.49 23.63 5.52
C ALA A 30 11.43 23.75 7.06
N ASP A 31 10.78 24.81 7.52
CA ASP A 31 10.63 25.16 8.93
C ASP A 31 9.21 24.88 9.48
N HIS A 32 8.38 24.19 8.70
CA HIS A 32 7.01 23.86 9.04
C HIS A 32 6.75 22.35 8.97
N ASP A 33 5.71 21.91 9.66
CA ASP A 33 5.29 20.51 9.70
C ASP A 33 4.66 20.09 8.36
N ILE A 34 5.35 19.19 7.64
CA ILE A 34 4.89 18.63 6.37
C ILE A 34 4.40 17.21 6.61
N LYS A 35 3.13 16.95 6.35
CA LYS A 35 2.53 15.64 6.51
C LYS A 35 2.99 14.68 5.42
N VAL A 36 3.42 13.48 5.83
CA VAL A 36 3.96 12.47 4.92
C VAL A 36 3.07 11.24 4.92
N THR A 37 2.63 10.85 3.72
CA THR A 37 1.98 9.56 3.50
C THR A 37 2.75 8.74 2.49
N ALA A 38 2.80 7.41 2.69
CA ALA A 38 3.51 6.53 1.79
C ALA A 38 2.79 5.18 1.63
N MET A 39 3.33 4.33 0.78
CA MET A 39 2.81 2.98 0.55
C MET A 39 3.81 1.92 0.99
N ASP A 40 3.25 0.74 1.25
CA ASP A 40 3.91 -0.52 1.58
C ASP A 40 4.52 -0.59 2.99
N ILE A 41 4.28 -1.75 3.60
CA ILE A 41 4.61 -2.06 5.00
C ILE A 41 5.95 -2.78 5.13
N GLU A 42 6.96 -2.33 4.39
CA GLU A 42 8.31 -2.84 4.56
C GLU A 42 8.89 -2.40 5.93
N PRO A 43 9.77 -3.18 6.56
CA PRO A 43 10.29 -2.86 7.88
C PRO A 43 10.82 -1.43 8.01
N ASP A 44 11.64 -0.99 7.06
CA ASP A 44 12.22 0.36 7.06
C ASP A 44 11.15 1.46 7.03
N ASN A 45 10.04 1.22 6.30
CA ASN A 45 8.92 2.15 6.24
C ASN A 45 8.15 2.21 7.57
N LEU A 46 7.99 1.07 8.25
CA LEU A 46 7.35 1.01 9.57
C LEU A 46 8.19 1.72 10.64
N GLU A 47 9.52 1.63 10.57
CA GLU A 47 10.43 2.39 11.44
C GLU A 47 10.26 3.90 11.26
N LEU A 48 9.99 4.38 10.03
CA LEU A 48 9.70 5.79 9.77
C LEU A 48 8.35 6.23 10.35
N VAL A 49 7.37 5.33 10.43
CA VAL A 49 6.11 5.61 11.16
C VAL A 49 6.36 5.66 12.66
N GLU A 50 7.16 4.74 13.20
CA GLU A 50 7.50 4.70 14.61
C GLU A 50 8.24 5.96 15.06
N SER A 51 9.22 6.40 14.28
CA SER A 51 9.96 7.65 14.55
C SER A 51 9.09 8.91 14.41
N GLY A 52 8.01 8.85 13.62
CA GLY A 52 7.14 9.98 13.30
C GLY A 52 7.58 10.79 12.08
N ASP A 53 8.55 10.28 11.31
CA ASP A 53 8.97 10.88 10.03
C ASP A 53 7.92 10.67 8.93
N VAL A 54 7.08 9.65 9.08
CA VAL A 54 5.94 9.34 8.21
C VAL A 54 4.68 9.26 9.05
N ASP A 55 3.66 10.03 8.71
CA ASP A 55 2.41 10.08 9.46
C ASP A 55 1.54 8.85 9.22
N VAL A 56 1.46 8.40 7.97
CA VAL A 56 0.59 7.29 7.57
C VAL A 56 1.21 6.46 6.45
N ILE A 57 1.12 5.14 6.60
CA ILE A 57 1.41 4.18 5.53
C ILE A 57 0.16 3.41 5.15
N ILE A 58 -0.03 3.23 3.86
CA ILE A 58 -1.07 2.37 3.29
C ILE A 58 -0.44 1.04 2.89
N GLY A 59 -0.81 -0.01 3.59
CA GLY A 59 -0.34 -1.37 3.34
C GLY A 59 -1.31 -2.17 2.48
N GLN A 60 -0.77 -2.87 1.50
CA GLN A 60 -1.51 -3.81 0.68
C GLN A 60 -1.53 -5.19 1.35
N LYS A 61 -2.65 -5.90 1.28
CA LYS A 61 -2.78 -7.29 1.75
C LYS A 61 -2.23 -8.27 0.71
N ARG A 62 -0.92 -8.23 0.45
CA ARG A 62 -0.25 -8.99 -0.62
C ARG A 62 -0.55 -10.48 -0.62
N ALA A 63 -0.53 -11.13 0.54
CA ALA A 63 -0.87 -12.55 0.66
C ALA A 63 -2.30 -12.84 0.19
N VAL A 64 -3.26 -11.96 0.47
CA VAL A 64 -4.66 -12.14 0.13
C VAL A 64 -4.87 -12.08 -1.39
N PHE A 65 -4.36 -11.06 -2.07
CA PHE A 65 -4.53 -10.98 -3.52
C PHE A 65 -3.75 -12.06 -4.28
N THR A 66 -2.57 -12.45 -3.79
CA THR A 66 -1.81 -13.56 -4.36
C THR A 66 -2.58 -14.88 -4.21
N TYR A 67 -3.19 -15.13 -3.04
CA TYR A 67 -4.02 -16.30 -2.81
C TYR A 67 -5.21 -16.34 -3.76
N TYR A 68 -5.97 -15.25 -3.89
CA TYR A 68 -7.13 -15.21 -4.78
C TYR A 68 -6.72 -15.36 -6.25
N ALA A 69 -5.65 -14.72 -6.69
CA ALA A 69 -5.16 -14.86 -8.06
C ALA A 69 -4.76 -16.31 -8.36
N ALA A 70 -4.01 -16.95 -7.47
CA ALA A 70 -3.61 -18.35 -7.62
C ALA A 70 -4.82 -19.30 -7.63
N SER A 71 -5.78 -19.09 -6.71
CA SER A 71 -7.00 -19.89 -6.63
C SER A 71 -7.83 -19.78 -7.89
N MET A 72 -8.04 -18.56 -8.41
CA MET A 72 -8.80 -18.34 -9.64
C MET A 72 -8.10 -18.97 -10.84
N LEU A 73 -6.78 -18.83 -10.96
CA LEU A 73 -6.02 -19.47 -12.04
C LEU A 73 -6.07 -20.99 -11.95
N TYR A 74 -6.03 -21.55 -10.75
CA TYR A 74 -6.20 -22.97 -10.54
C TYR A 74 -7.59 -23.44 -10.99
N ASP A 75 -8.64 -22.75 -10.55
CA ASP A 75 -10.02 -23.08 -10.88
C ASP A 75 -10.31 -22.99 -12.40
N ILE A 76 -9.75 -22.00 -13.09
CA ILE A 76 -9.83 -21.89 -14.55
C ILE A 76 -9.21 -23.09 -15.25
N ASN A 77 -8.09 -23.60 -14.74
CA ASN A 77 -7.32 -24.63 -15.44
C ASN A 77 -7.65 -26.06 -15.00
N HIS A 78 -8.20 -26.27 -13.79
CA HIS A 78 -8.34 -27.60 -13.22
C HIS A 78 -9.76 -27.94 -12.74
N SER A 79 -10.62 -26.95 -12.56
CA SER A 79 -11.99 -27.19 -12.12
C SER A 79 -12.95 -27.25 -13.30
N SER A 80 -14.15 -27.77 -13.03
CA SER A 80 -15.26 -27.84 -13.99
C SER A 80 -15.89 -26.46 -14.27
N ILE A 81 -15.28 -25.38 -13.78
CA ILE A 81 -15.76 -24.02 -14.05
C ILE A 81 -15.45 -23.68 -15.49
N THR A 82 -16.47 -23.70 -16.31
CA THR A 82 -16.36 -23.26 -17.70
C THR A 82 -16.23 -21.74 -17.70
N VAL A 83 -15.06 -21.22 -18.02
CA VAL A 83 -14.90 -19.80 -18.32
C VAL A 83 -15.62 -19.52 -19.61
N ASN A 84 -16.81 -18.96 -19.53
CA ASN A 84 -17.59 -18.62 -20.70
C ASN A 84 -16.83 -17.61 -21.57
N ASN A 85 -16.82 -17.87 -22.88
CA ASN A 85 -16.18 -16.99 -23.84
C ASN A 85 -16.87 -15.62 -23.83
N LEU A 86 -16.24 -14.63 -23.20
CA LEU A 86 -16.72 -13.25 -23.08
C LEU A 86 -17.11 -12.63 -24.44
N ALA A 87 -16.46 -13.09 -25.53
CA ALA A 87 -16.79 -12.66 -26.90
C ALA A 87 -18.25 -13.00 -27.34
N LYS A 88 -18.93 -13.86 -26.60
CA LYS A 88 -20.34 -14.26 -26.88
C LYS A 88 -21.35 -13.65 -25.91
N GLY A 89 -20.97 -12.70 -25.09
CA GLY A 89 -21.86 -12.02 -24.13
C GLY A 89 -22.34 -12.91 -22.98
N ALA A 90 -21.68 -14.03 -22.72
CA ALA A 90 -21.99 -14.87 -21.56
C ALA A 90 -21.43 -14.23 -20.28
N ALA A 91 -22.17 -14.32 -19.18
CA ALA A 91 -21.70 -13.85 -17.89
C ALA A 91 -20.44 -14.64 -17.45
N SER A 92 -19.39 -13.93 -17.09
CA SER A 92 -18.21 -14.55 -16.48
C SER A 92 -18.57 -15.10 -15.10
N VAL A 93 -18.12 -16.31 -14.80
CA VAL A 93 -18.22 -16.89 -13.45
C VAL A 93 -17.11 -16.38 -12.53
N ILE A 94 -16.13 -15.67 -13.10
CA ILE A 94 -15.02 -15.03 -12.37
C ILE A 94 -15.32 -13.54 -12.28
N PRO A 95 -15.22 -12.94 -11.11
CA PRO A 95 -15.43 -11.50 -10.96
C PRO A 95 -14.38 -10.71 -11.74
N ASP A 96 -14.78 -9.65 -12.41
CA ASP A 96 -13.88 -8.72 -13.11
C ASP A 96 -12.96 -7.98 -12.14
N THR A 97 -13.39 -7.83 -10.91
CA THR A 97 -12.67 -7.11 -9.86
C THR A 97 -12.85 -7.78 -8.51
N VAL A 98 -11.75 -7.96 -7.78
CA VAL A 98 -11.75 -8.45 -6.40
C VAL A 98 -11.07 -7.42 -5.50
N TYR A 99 -11.81 -6.84 -4.57
CA TYR A 99 -11.27 -5.93 -3.58
C TYR A 99 -10.70 -6.70 -2.39
N THR A 100 -9.39 -6.73 -2.25
CA THR A 100 -8.70 -7.45 -1.18
C THR A 100 -8.51 -6.61 0.09
N GLY A 101 -8.86 -5.34 0.03
CA GLY A 101 -8.73 -4.39 1.11
C GLY A 101 -7.30 -3.87 1.30
N LEU A 102 -7.20 -2.82 2.09
CA LEU A 102 -5.96 -2.18 2.50
C LEU A 102 -5.90 -2.13 4.03
N ILE A 103 -4.73 -1.87 4.57
CA ILE A 103 -4.55 -1.45 5.97
C ILE A 103 -3.95 -0.05 5.99
N THR A 104 -4.36 0.74 6.97
CA THR A 104 -3.79 2.05 7.21
C THR A 104 -3.04 2.00 8.53
N VAL A 105 -1.73 2.25 8.47
CA VAL A 105 -0.84 2.20 9.63
C VAL A 105 -0.37 3.60 9.95
N ASN A 106 -0.53 4.00 11.20
CA ASN A 106 -0.01 5.20 11.79
C ASN A 106 0.64 4.87 13.14
N ARG A 107 1.22 5.85 13.81
CA ARG A 107 1.91 5.64 15.09
C ARG A 107 1.00 5.07 16.19
N GLU A 108 -0.30 5.38 16.17
CA GLU A 108 -1.24 4.94 17.21
C GLU A 108 -1.59 3.44 17.08
N ASN A 109 -1.65 2.93 15.84
CA ASN A 109 -2.06 1.55 15.59
C ASN A 109 -0.92 0.62 15.12
N LEU A 110 0.30 1.14 15.00
CA LEU A 110 1.47 0.38 14.54
C LEU A 110 1.62 -0.96 15.26
N TYR A 111 1.66 -0.94 16.58
CA TYR A 111 1.84 -2.15 17.39
C TYR A 111 0.59 -3.04 17.48
N THR A 112 -0.56 -2.58 17.01
CA THR A 112 -1.74 -3.42 16.84
C THR A 112 -1.58 -4.36 15.64
N TYR A 113 -1.00 -3.84 14.55
CA TYR A 113 -0.73 -4.62 13.35
C TYR A 113 0.62 -5.35 13.40
N PHE A 114 1.61 -4.78 14.08
CA PHE A 114 2.99 -5.28 14.13
C PHE A 114 3.49 -5.33 15.58
N PRO A 115 2.99 -6.28 16.40
CA PRO A 115 3.32 -6.37 17.83
C PRO A 115 4.80 -6.67 18.09
N ASP A 116 5.48 -7.31 17.14
CA ASP A 116 6.90 -7.68 17.25
C ASP A 116 7.87 -6.50 17.10
N MET A 117 7.36 -5.32 16.74
CA MET A 117 8.14 -4.08 16.69
C MET A 117 8.26 -3.35 18.03
N LYS A 118 7.65 -3.88 19.10
CA LYS A 118 7.69 -3.30 20.44
C LYS A 118 9.03 -3.54 21.13
#